data_5d9934e1a92e6f167f0588524a84c60b
#
_entry.id   5d9934e1a92e6f167f0588524a84c60b
#
_cell.length_a   1.000
_cell.length_b   1.000
_cell.length_c   1.000
_cell.angle_alpha   90.00
_cell.angle_beta   90.00
_cell.angle_gamma   90.00
#
_symmetry.space_group_name_H-M   'P 1'
#
loop_
_entity.id
_entity.type
_entity.pdbx_description
1 polymer ?
#
loop_
_entity_poly.entity_id
_entity_poly.type
_entity_poly.pdbx_seq_one_letter_code
_entity_poly.pdbx_strand_id
1 'polypeptide(L)'
;GLDPSKTGNAIGIAQWLGPRKLELEKQVNYQGSLLTQLDFVMKELKDRKLYRTADGKGYDASLTNARVELFKVRATPGNELAAVKEATLVWLQYYERALGQEEASRIGYALDIYQKIIDGKYN
;
A
#
# COMPACT_ATOMS: atom_id res chain seq x y z
N GLY A 1 18.07 -19.61 -4.28
CA GLY A 1 17.51 -18.44 -4.14
C GLY A 1 17.55 -17.82 -2.80
N LEU A 2 16.89 -16.74 -2.73
CA LEU A 2 16.74 -16.05 -1.48
C LEU A 2 15.86 -16.87 -0.54
N ASP A 3 16.23 -16.88 0.71
CA ASP A 3 15.37 -17.44 1.72
C ASP A 3 14.23 -16.45 1.99
N PRO A 4 13.00 -16.77 1.60
CA PRO A 4 11.88 -15.84 1.77
C PRO A 4 11.63 -15.47 3.23
N SER A 5 12.02 -16.33 4.17
CA SER A 5 11.81 -16.05 5.58
C SER A 5 12.78 -14.98 6.08
N LYS A 6 13.91 -14.86 5.45
CA LYS A 6 14.95 -13.91 5.88
C LYS A 6 14.88 -12.61 5.12
N THR A 7 15.06 -12.71 3.84
CA THR A 7 15.08 -11.53 3.02
C THR A 7 13.74 -11.29 2.42
N GLY A 8 13.04 -12.36 2.35
CA GLY A 8 11.74 -12.37 1.84
C GLY A 8 11.63 -11.76 0.48
N ASN A 9 11.18 -12.50 -0.45
CA ASN A 9 10.63 -11.86 -1.61
C ASN A 9 9.35 -11.17 -1.17
N ALA A 10 9.20 -9.92 -1.56
CA ALA A 10 7.95 -9.22 -1.37
C ALA A 10 6.83 -9.97 -2.09
N ILE A 11 5.67 -10.07 -1.47
CA ILE A 11 4.55 -10.81 -2.04
C ILE A 11 3.29 -9.96 -2.12
N GLY A 12 2.41 -10.34 -3.04
CA GLY A 12 1.09 -9.76 -3.18
C GLY A 12 1.07 -8.40 -3.86
N ILE A 13 -0.13 -7.84 -3.96
CA ILE A 13 -0.37 -6.60 -4.70
C ILE A 13 0.32 -5.38 -4.09
N ALA A 14 0.60 -5.39 -2.79
CA ALA A 14 1.26 -4.30 -2.08
C ALA A 14 2.70 -4.63 -1.70
N GLN A 15 3.25 -5.73 -2.19
CA GLN A 15 4.64 -6.12 -1.95
C GLN A 15 4.99 -6.20 -0.47
N TRP A 16 4.22 -6.97 0.27
CA TRP A 16 4.42 -7.16 1.70
C TRP A 16 5.70 -7.92 2.01
N LEU A 17 6.40 -7.50 3.05
CA LEU A 17 7.63 -8.09 3.56
C LEU A 17 7.57 -8.22 5.09
N GLY A 18 8.47 -9.04 5.65
CA GLY A 18 8.67 -9.17 7.09
C GLY A 18 7.41 -9.53 7.86
N PRO A 19 7.17 -8.89 9.01
CA PRO A 19 5.98 -9.18 9.82
C PRO A 19 4.67 -9.00 9.08
N ARG A 20 4.60 -8.06 8.16
CA ARG A 20 3.41 -7.82 7.35
C ARG A 20 3.15 -8.98 6.40
N LYS A 21 4.20 -9.52 5.79
CA LYS A 21 4.09 -10.73 4.95
C LYS A 21 3.59 -11.91 5.75
N LEU A 22 4.12 -12.11 6.96
CA LEU A 22 3.68 -13.20 7.85
C LEU A 22 2.20 -13.06 8.20
N GLU A 23 1.72 -11.86 8.48
CA GLU A 23 0.31 -11.63 8.77
C GLU A 23 -0.58 -11.90 7.54
N LEU A 24 -0.12 -11.52 6.34
CA LEU A 24 -0.86 -11.83 5.12
C LEU A 24 -0.96 -13.35 4.92
N GLU A 25 0.11 -14.07 5.15
CA GLU A 25 0.15 -15.53 4.96
C GLU A 25 -0.81 -16.28 5.88
N LYS A 26 -1.25 -15.65 6.97
CA LYS A 26 -2.29 -16.21 7.84
C LYS A 26 -3.71 -16.06 7.27
N GLN A 27 -3.89 -15.24 6.25
CA GLN A 27 -5.21 -15.02 5.66
C GLN A 27 -5.57 -16.18 4.74
N VAL A 28 -6.84 -16.57 4.78
CA VAL A 28 -7.33 -17.70 3.98
C VAL A 28 -7.21 -17.34 2.48
N ASN A 29 -6.55 -18.24 1.74
CA ASN A 29 -6.46 -18.12 0.27
C ASN A 29 -5.84 -16.80 -0.20
N TYR A 30 -4.85 -16.29 0.52
CA TYR A 30 -4.26 -14.99 0.16
C TYR A 30 -3.63 -14.99 -1.25
N GLN A 31 -3.09 -16.11 -1.70
CA GLN A 31 -2.43 -16.20 -3.00
C GLN A 31 -3.43 -16.22 -4.16
N GLY A 32 -4.58 -16.81 -3.94
CA GLY A 32 -5.58 -16.99 -5.00
C GLY A 32 -6.69 -15.96 -5.00
N SER A 33 -6.65 -14.98 -4.09
CA SER A 33 -7.75 -14.04 -3.95
C SER A 33 -7.27 -12.61 -3.84
N LEU A 34 -7.54 -11.84 -4.88
CA LEU A 34 -7.32 -10.39 -4.84
C LEU A 34 -8.14 -9.76 -3.72
N LEU A 35 -9.37 -10.22 -3.52
CA LEU A 35 -10.24 -9.69 -2.47
C LEU A 35 -9.61 -9.88 -1.08
N THR A 36 -9.04 -11.05 -0.80
CA THR A 36 -8.35 -11.29 0.46
C THR A 36 -7.21 -10.30 0.67
N GLN A 37 -6.44 -10.04 -0.37
CA GLN A 37 -5.34 -9.07 -0.28
C GLN A 37 -5.84 -7.64 -0.08
N LEU A 38 -6.91 -7.25 -0.76
CA LEU A 38 -7.53 -5.94 -0.56
C LEU A 38 -8.10 -5.78 0.84
N ASP A 39 -8.74 -6.82 1.36
CA ASP A 39 -9.23 -6.82 2.74
C ASP A 39 -8.08 -6.69 3.73
N PHE A 40 -6.96 -7.32 3.44
CA PHE A 40 -5.77 -7.19 4.28
C PHE A 40 -5.21 -5.76 4.27
N VAL A 41 -5.19 -5.10 3.11
CA VAL A 41 -4.84 -3.66 3.03
C VAL A 41 -5.71 -2.85 3.97
N MET A 42 -7.02 -3.07 3.92
CA MET A 42 -7.95 -2.33 4.78
C MET A 42 -7.73 -2.64 6.26
N LYS A 43 -7.43 -3.89 6.58
CA LYS A 43 -7.11 -4.28 7.96
C LYS A 43 -5.86 -3.54 8.46
N GLU A 44 -4.80 -3.50 7.67
CA GLU A 44 -3.58 -2.81 8.04
C GLU A 44 -3.82 -1.31 8.24
N LEU A 45 -4.60 -0.69 7.38
CA LEU A 45 -4.89 0.75 7.48
C LEU A 45 -5.77 1.09 8.69
N LYS A 46 -6.60 0.17 9.13
CA LYS A 46 -7.53 0.39 10.25
C LYS A 46 -6.94 0.06 11.61
N ASP A 47 -6.14 -0.98 11.68
CA ASP A 47 -5.65 -1.50 12.96
C ASP A 47 -4.34 -0.82 13.34
N ARG A 48 -4.42 0.16 14.23
CA ARG A 48 -3.26 0.92 14.70
C ARG A 48 -2.28 0.09 15.51
N LYS A 49 -2.71 -1.05 16.03
CA LYS A 49 -1.96 -1.87 16.97
C LYS A 49 -1.51 -3.19 16.38
N LEU A 50 -1.62 -3.33 15.07
CA LEU A 50 -1.33 -4.60 14.41
C LEU A 50 0.14 -5.00 14.56
N TYR A 51 1.05 -4.03 14.50
CA TYR A 51 2.48 -4.31 14.57
C TYR A 51 3.14 -3.57 15.72
N ARG A 52 3.87 -4.30 16.55
CA ARG A 52 4.66 -3.71 17.61
C ARG A 52 6.04 -3.30 17.09
N THR A 53 6.61 -2.29 17.71
CA THR A 53 8.03 -1.96 17.50
C THR A 53 8.92 -3.06 18.07
N ALA A 54 10.16 -3.14 17.58
CA ALA A 54 11.09 -4.19 17.98
C ALA A 54 11.38 -4.21 19.49
N ASP A 55 11.33 -3.05 20.15
CA ASP A 55 11.55 -2.95 21.60
C ASP A 55 10.30 -3.26 22.42
N GLY A 56 9.18 -3.55 21.78
CA GLY A 56 7.93 -3.90 22.43
C GLY A 56 7.23 -2.77 23.17
N LYS A 57 7.76 -1.54 23.08
CA LYS A 57 7.22 -0.40 23.83
C LYS A 57 6.15 0.38 23.11
N GLY A 58 6.00 0.17 21.83
CA GLY A 58 5.02 0.89 21.02
C GLY A 58 4.58 0.10 19.80
N TYR A 59 3.97 0.78 18.87
CA TYR A 59 3.46 0.20 17.63
C TYR A 59 4.03 0.93 16.44
N ASP A 60 4.19 0.21 15.35
CA ASP A 60 4.66 0.80 14.09
C ASP A 60 3.63 1.82 13.60
N ALA A 61 4.05 3.08 13.56
CA ALA A 61 3.17 4.19 13.20
C ALA A 61 3.02 4.39 11.69
N SER A 62 3.80 3.69 10.87
CA SER A 62 3.80 3.94 9.41
C SER A 62 2.43 3.76 8.79
N LEU A 63 1.73 2.69 9.17
CA LEU A 63 0.41 2.41 8.61
C LEU A 63 -0.65 3.39 9.10
N THR A 64 -0.54 3.83 10.36
CA THR A 64 -1.41 4.90 10.86
C THR A 64 -1.14 6.19 10.09
N ASN A 65 0.13 6.48 9.83
CA ASN A 65 0.50 7.66 9.05
C ASN A 65 0.01 7.56 7.61
N ALA A 66 0.09 6.37 7.00
CA ALA A 66 -0.47 6.15 5.66
C ALA A 66 -1.93 6.54 5.61
N ARG A 67 -2.72 6.08 6.56
CA ARG A 67 -4.15 6.41 6.62
C ARG A 67 -4.37 7.91 6.77
N VAL A 68 -3.67 8.53 7.71
CA VAL A 68 -3.83 9.97 8.00
C VAL A 68 -3.43 10.80 6.77
N GLU A 69 -2.30 10.48 6.17
CA GLU A 69 -1.79 11.26 5.02
C GLU A 69 -2.65 11.06 3.76
N LEU A 70 -3.15 9.84 3.54
CA LEU A 70 -4.08 9.60 2.42
C LEU A 70 -5.37 10.39 2.58
N PHE A 71 -5.88 10.50 3.80
CA PHE A 71 -7.10 11.26 4.05
C PHE A 71 -6.91 12.77 3.89
N LYS A 72 -5.68 13.26 3.89
CA LYS A 72 -5.39 14.68 3.62
C LYS A 72 -5.39 15.02 2.15
N VAL A 73 -5.20 14.03 1.28
CA VAL A 73 -5.22 14.25 -0.16
C VAL A 73 -6.62 14.61 -0.59
N ARG A 74 -6.75 15.69 -1.34
CA ARG A 74 -8.05 16.18 -1.84
C ARG A 74 -7.97 16.42 -3.32
N ALA A 75 -8.89 15.80 -4.04
CA ALA A 75 -9.09 16.11 -5.45
C ALA A 75 -10.12 17.23 -5.55
N THR A 76 -9.79 18.24 -6.31
CA THR A 76 -10.72 19.34 -6.64
C THR A 76 -10.79 19.49 -8.15
N PRO A 77 -11.84 20.11 -8.69
CA PRO A 77 -11.92 20.32 -10.13
C PRO A 77 -10.66 21.03 -10.64
N GLY A 78 -9.99 20.42 -11.60
CA GLY A 78 -8.78 20.95 -12.21
C GLY A 78 -7.47 20.49 -11.60
N ASN A 79 -7.48 19.80 -10.43
CA ASN A 79 -6.25 19.30 -9.82
C ASN A 79 -6.22 17.78 -9.62
N GLU A 80 -7.12 17.06 -10.29
CA GLU A 80 -7.28 15.61 -10.06
C GLU A 80 -5.98 14.85 -10.32
N LEU A 81 -5.26 15.17 -11.38
CA LEU A 81 -4.00 14.48 -11.70
C LEU A 81 -2.94 14.73 -10.63
N ALA A 82 -2.87 15.95 -10.11
CA ALA A 82 -1.96 16.27 -9.01
C ALA A 82 -2.32 15.49 -7.74
N ALA A 83 -3.61 15.34 -7.46
CA ALA A 83 -4.07 14.56 -6.31
C ALA A 83 -3.72 13.08 -6.45
N VAL A 84 -3.86 12.50 -7.65
CA VAL A 84 -3.47 11.11 -7.91
C VAL A 84 -1.97 10.93 -7.68
N LYS A 85 -1.16 11.86 -8.18
CA LYS A 85 0.29 11.81 -7.96
C LYS A 85 0.63 11.88 -6.48
N GLU A 86 0.02 12.80 -5.75
CA GLU A 86 0.25 12.96 -4.31
C GLU A 86 -0.15 11.69 -3.55
N ALA A 87 -1.32 11.13 -3.83
CA ALA A 87 -1.78 9.90 -3.18
C ALA A 87 -0.82 8.73 -3.46
N THR A 88 -0.30 8.64 -4.68
CA THR A 88 0.67 7.60 -5.05
C THR A 88 1.94 7.72 -4.22
N LEU A 89 2.47 8.94 -4.05
CA LEU A 89 3.66 9.16 -3.24
C LEU A 89 3.42 8.85 -1.77
N VAL A 90 2.27 9.24 -1.23
CA VAL A 90 1.88 8.89 0.14
C VAL A 90 1.82 7.38 0.31
N TRP A 91 1.21 6.68 -0.63
CA TRP A 91 1.14 5.23 -0.61
C TRP A 91 2.53 4.58 -0.59
N LEU A 92 3.42 5.02 -1.48
CA LEU A 92 4.79 4.51 -1.54
C LEU A 92 5.56 4.78 -0.25
N GLN A 93 5.44 5.99 0.28
CA GLN A 93 6.21 6.40 1.46
C GLN A 93 5.74 5.69 2.73
N TYR A 94 4.44 5.69 2.97
CA TYR A 94 3.91 5.26 4.26
C TYR A 94 3.36 3.85 4.26
N TYR A 95 2.74 3.43 3.19
CA TYR A 95 2.15 2.09 3.14
C TYR A 95 3.14 1.05 2.62
N GLU A 96 3.68 1.23 1.43
CA GLU A 96 4.66 0.29 0.87
C GLU A 96 6.06 0.51 1.45
N ARG A 97 6.35 1.69 1.99
CA ARG A 97 7.66 2.04 2.56
C ARG A 97 8.77 1.93 1.53
N ALA A 98 8.48 2.35 0.32
CA ALA A 98 9.36 2.20 -0.84
C ALA A 98 9.61 3.52 -1.56
N LEU A 99 9.58 4.63 -0.81
CA LEU A 99 9.86 5.94 -1.40
C LEU A 99 11.26 5.95 -2.01
N GLY A 100 11.38 6.50 -3.21
CA GLY A 100 12.63 6.50 -3.96
C GLY A 100 12.81 5.31 -4.88
N GLN A 101 11.93 4.31 -4.79
CA GLN A 101 11.99 3.12 -5.63
C GLN A 101 10.87 3.18 -6.67
N GLU A 102 11.25 3.28 -7.93
CA GLU A 102 10.32 3.24 -9.07
C GLU A 102 9.20 4.28 -8.99
N GLU A 103 9.45 5.43 -8.35
CA GLU A 103 8.43 6.47 -8.18
C GLU A 103 7.82 6.91 -9.50
N ALA A 104 8.65 7.16 -10.51
CA ALA A 104 8.17 7.62 -11.80
C ALA A 104 7.26 6.58 -12.46
N SER A 105 7.64 5.31 -12.40
CA SER A 105 6.83 4.22 -12.95
C SER A 105 5.50 4.10 -12.22
N ARG A 106 5.51 4.16 -10.89
CA ARG A 106 4.30 4.04 -10.06
C ARG A 106 3.35 5.19 -10.33
N ILE A 107 3.87 6.40 -10.40
CA ILE A 107 3.08 7.59 -10.72
C ILE A 107 2.49 7.46 -12.13
N GLY A 108 3.31 7.05 -13.09
CA GLY A 108 2.86 6.86 -14.47
C GLY A 108 1.71 5.87 -14.57
N TYR A 109 1.81 4.73 -13.91
CA TYR A 109 0.74 3.73 -13.88
C TYR A 109 -0.53 4.27 -13.23
N ALA A 110 -0.39 4.98 -12.11
CA ALA A 110 -1.55 5.55 -11.41
C ALA A 110 -2.28 6.58 -12.28
N LEU A 111 -1.54 7.45 -12.95
CA LEU A 111 -2.12 8.45 -13.85
C LEU A 111 -2.79 7.80 -15.07
N ASP A 112 -2.18 6.75 -15.63
CA ASP A 112 -2.75 6.03 -16.76
C ASP A 112 -4.07 5.35 -16.37
N ILE A 113 -4.11 4.69 -15.21
CA ILE A 113 -5.32 4.07 -14.70
C ILE A 113 -6.41 5.11 -14.47
N TYR A 114 -6.05 6.23 -13.87
CA TYR A 114 -7.00 7.32 -13.63
C TYR A 114 -7.60 7.84 -14.94
N GLN A 115 -6.76 8.05 -15.93
CA GLN A 115 -7.23 8.53 -17.24
C GLN A 115 -8.18 7.52 -17.89
N LYS A 116 -7.87 6.23 -17.79
CA LYS A 116 -8.75 5.18 -18.33
C LYS A 116 -10.10 5.13 -17.60
N ILE A 117 -10.12 5.39 -16.30
CA ILE A 117 -11.35 5.46 -15.53
C ILE A 117 -12.21 6.64 -16.04
N ILE A 118 -11.60 7.81 -16.21
CA ILE A 118 -12.29 8.99 -16.74
C ILE A 118 -12.85 8.69 -18.12
N ASP A 119 -12.09 8.00 -18.96
CA ASP A 119 -12.50 7.68 -20.33
C ASP A 119 -13.53 6.52 -20.39
N GLY A 120 -13.92 5.97 -19.26
CA GLY A 120 -14.93 4.92 -19.20
C GLY A 120 -14.43 3.54 -19.64
N LYS A 121 -13.11 3.30 -19.59
CA LYS A 121 -12.52 2.04 -20.10
C LYS A 121 -12.50 0.91 -19.09
N TYR A 122 -12.95 1.16 -17.86
CA TYR A 122 -13.05 0.16 -16.81
C TYR A 122 -14.47 0.00 -16.31
N ASN A 123 -15.41 0.03 -17.16
CA ASN A 123 -16.82 -0.16 -16.77
C ASN A 123 -17.16 -1.61 -16.56
#